data_15b98ac00154dfe6540812d7e58657d5
#
_entry.id   15b98ac00154dfe6540812d7e58657d5
#
_cell.length_a   1.000
_cell.length_b   1.000
_cell.length_c   1.000
_cell.angle_alpha   90.00
_cell.angle_beta   90.00
_cell.angle_gamma   90.00
#
_symmetry.space_group_name_H-M   'P 1'
#
loop_
_entity.id
_entity.type
_entity.pdbx_description
1 polymer ?
#
loop_
_entity_poly.entity_id
_entity_poly.type
_entity_poly.pdbx_seq_one_letter_code
_entity_poly.pdbx_strand_id
1 'polypeptide(L)'
;QVEWKTSHSDTASRIATAINDFGSAPEYEATAVGAFVNIIAKESGTSYNSKAVVVTKTGNVTSVFSPTSQTSLDGGAASNTVNGYTPGSFIRPVKTKMYALSDSLLHYSGVNNPAEWNDSSVGAGFINLANNAKGSEDLKALANYFDNIAVLAEEAVQIWFIDADDTKNAQMQVLNNTGTIAPDSVVEFGDNDVFYLALSGIRSLRSRDSSNAAFVGDIGNPIDDLVVEQIRASRTTAEAAQATLEP
;
A
#
# COMPACT_ATOMS: atom_id res chain seq x y z
N GLN A 1 -17.17 4.52 -38.45
CA GLN A 1 -18.14 5.56 -38.80
C GLN A 1 -19.52 5.19 -38.23
N VAL A 2 -20.15 6.12 -37.50
CA VAL A 2 -21.49 5.94 -36.92
C VAL A 2 -22.48 6.80 -37.69
N GLU A 3 -23.54 6.20 -38.18
CA GLU A 3 -24.62 6.92 -38.89
C GLU A 3 -25.67 7.41 -37.89
N TRP A 4 -26.18 8.61 -38.12
CA TRP A 4 -27.34 9.12 -37.40
C TRP A 4 -28.60 8.31 -37.85
N LYS A 5 -29.48 7.98 -36.90
CA LYS A 5 -30.72 7.26 -37.19
C LYS A 5 -31.95 8.04 -36.76
N THR A 6 -32.51 7.71 -35.61
CA THR A 6 -33.84 8.16 -35.22
C THR A 6 -33.81 9.28 -34.15
N SER A 7 -32.79 9.33 -33.32
CA SER A 7 -32.65 10.29 -32.24
C SER A 7 -31.20 10.55 -31.84
N HIS A 8 -30.95 11.60 -31.09
CA HIS A 8 -29.63 11.88 -30.53
C HIS A 8 -29.22 10.83 -29.50
N SER A 9 -30.19 10.30 -28.73
CA SER A 9 -29.92 9.23 -27.75
C SER A 9 -29.53 7.91 -28.44
N ASP A 10 -30.21 7.55 -29.51
CA ASP A 10 -29.84 6.36 -30.31
C ASP A 10 -28.45 6.52 -30.93
N THR A 11 -28.17 7.70 -31.46
CA THR A 11 -26.85 8.01 -32.02
C THR A 11 -25.76 7.97 -30.97
N ALA A 12 -25.98 8.51 -29.75
CA ALA A 12 -25.04 8.45 -28.64
C ALA A 12 -24.74 7.01 -28.21
N SER A 13 -25.78 6.17 -28.10
CA SER A 13 -25.62 4.76 -27.78
C SER A 13 -24.77 4.02 -28.80
N ARG A 14 -24.96 4.31 -30.09
CA ARG A 14 -24.18 3.70 -31.18
C ARG A 14 -22.73 4.18 -31.21
N ILE A 15 -22.49 5.45 -30.87
CA ILE A 15 -21.13 5.96 -30.72
C ILE A 15 -20.43 5.26 -29.57
N ALA A 16 -21.08 5.11 -28.41
CA ALA A 16 -20.52 4.42 -27.26
C ALA A 16 -20.19 2.96 -27.60
N THR A 17 -21.11 2.25 -28.27
CA THR A 17 -20.86 0.88 -28.72
C THR A 17 -19.67 0.83 -29.70
N ALA A 18 -19.61 1.73 -30.67
CA ALA A 18 -18.52 1.73 -31.64
C ALA A 18 -17.14 2.04 -31.01
N ILE A 19 -17.10 2.83 -29.93
CA ILE A 19 -15.87 3.06 -29.16
C ILE A 19 -15.47 1.80 -28.40
N ASN A 20 -16.43 1.14 -27.73
CA ASN A 20 -16.18 -0.05 -26.93
C ASN A 20 -15.78 -1.28 -27.77
N ASP A 21 -16.30 -1.37 -28.98
CA ASP A 21 -15.96 -2.45 -29.92
C ASP A 21 -14.63 -2.22 -30.65
N PHE A 22 -14.08 -1.01 -30.56
CA PHE A 22 -12.83 -0.66 -31.22
C PHE A 22 -11.65 -0.89 -30.27
N GLY A 23 -10.87 -1.94 -30.50
CA GLY A 23 -9.61 -2.16 -29.80
C GLY A 23 -8.59 -1.10 -30.22
N SER A 24 -8.18 -0.28 -29.27
CA SER A 24 -7.17 0.77 -29.43
C SER A 24 -6.06 0.63 -28.41
N ALA A 25 -4.91 1.21 -28.70
CA ALA A 25 -3.86 1.39 -27.72
C ALA A 25 -3.51 2.90 -27.68
N PRO A 26 -3.88 3.62 -26.63
CA PRO A 26 -4.58 3.21 -25.39
C PRO A 26 -6.06 2.84 -25.58
N GLU A 27 -6.59 2.02 -24.67
CA GLU A 27 -7.99 1.64 -24.67
C GLU A 27 -8.90 2.63 -23.96
N TYR A 28 -10.08 2.83 -24.51
CA TYR A 28 -11.12 3.70 -23.97
C TYR A 28 -12.41 2.92 -23.73
N GLU A 29 -13.20 3.39 -22.79
CA GLU A 29 -14.56 2.93 -22.55
C GLU A 29 -15.52 4.10 -22.69
N ALA A 30 -16.68 3.86 -23.28
CA ALA A 30 -17.69 4.87 -23.47
C ALA A 30 -19.05 4.43 -22.97
N THR A 31 -19.76 5.34 -22.33
CA THR A 31 -21.14 5.16 -21.87
C THR A 31 -22.04 6.26 -22.43
N ALA A 32 -23.24 5.89 -22.89
CA ALA A 32 -24.22 6.85 -23.35
C ALA A 32 -25.26 7.14 -22.26
N VAL A 33 -25.50 8.42 -21.98
CA VAL A 33 -26.53 8.89 -21.06
C VAL A 33 -27.40 9.90 -21.81
N GLY A 34 -28.58 9.51 -22.25
CA GLY A 34 -29.39 10.34 -23.14
C GLY A 34 -28.65 10.66 -24.43
N ALA A 35 -28.51 11.92 -24.76
CA ALA A 35 -27.79 12.40 -25.95
C ALA A 35 -26.29 12.62 -25.74
N PHE A 36 -25.77 12.28 -24.55
CA PHE A 36 -24.36 12.47 -24.19
C PHE A 36 -23.58 11.16 -24.29
N VAL A 37 -22.33 11.25 -24.66
CA VAL A 37 -21.37 10.14 -24.63
C VAL A 37 -20.23 10.52 -23.69
N ASN A 38 -20.11 9.78 -22.61
CA ASN A 38 -18.97 9.90 -21.67
C ASN A 38 -17.89 8.94 -22.12
N ILE A 39 -16.67 9.42 -22.29
CA ILE A 39 -15.51 8.63 -22.69
C ILE A 39 -14.50 8.69 -21.55
N ILE A 40 -14.08 7.52 -21.08
CA ILE A 40 -13.05 7.37 -20.06
C ILE A 40 -11.92 6.49 -20.56
N ALA A 41 -10.70 6.72 -20.08
CA ALA A 41 -9.60 5.80 -20.32
C ALA A 41 -9.76 4.56 -19.43
N LYS A 42 -9.51 3.37 -19.93
CA LYS A 42 -9.56 2.13 -19.13
C LYS A 42 -8.42 2.04 -18.13
N GLU A 43 -7.30 2.66 -18.43
CA GLU A 43 -6.14 2.71 -17.53
C GLU A 43 -6.08 4.07 -16.82
N SER A 44 -5.74 4.06 -15.54
CA SER A 44 -5.51 5.28 -14.78
C SER A 44 -4.16 5.92 -15.13
N GLY A 45 -4.07 7.24 -15.04
CA GLY A 45 -2.81 7.95 -15.23
C GLY A 45 -2.96 9.28 -15.98
N THR A 46 -1.89 10.05 -16.00
CA THR A 46 -1.82 11.35 -16.69
C THR A 46 -1.50 11.25 -18.19
N SER A 47 -1.09 10.08 -18.66
CA SER A 47 -0.70 9.85 -20.06
C SER A 47 -1.83 10.09 -21.07
N TYR A 48 -3.06 10.04 -20.59
CA TYR A 48 -4.28 10.28 -21.38
C TYR A 48 -4.73 11.75 -21.32
N ASN A 49 -4.21 12.55 -20.41
CA ASN A 49 -4.52 13.97 -20.35
C ASN A 49 -4.03 14.67 -21.60
N SER A 50 -4.78 15.67 -22.04
CA SER A 50 -4.51 16.42 -23.27
C SER A 50 -4.68 15.62 -24.58
N LYS A 51 -5.17 14.39 -24.53
CA LYS A 51 -5.54 13.68 -25.77
C LYS A 51 -6.79 14.31 -26.37
N ALA A 52 -6.68 14.77 -27.58
CA ALA A 52 -7.76 15.44 -28.28
C ALA A 52 -8.88 14.46 -28.66
N VAL A 53 -10.12 14.83 -28.38
CA VAL A 53 -11.32 14.17 -28.92
C VAL A 53 -11.76 14.95 -30.14
N VAL A 54 -11.61 14.36 -31.32
CA VAL A 54 -11.94 15.01 -32.58
C VAL A 54 -13.20 14.37 -33.17
N VAL A 55 -14.24 15.18 -33.35
CA VAL A 55 -15.47 14.75 -34.02
C VAL A 55 -15.48 15.31 -35.44
N THR A 56 -15.39 14.43 -36.42
CA THR A 56 -15.49 14.79 -37.84
C THR A 56 -16.85 14.42 -38.38
N LYS A 57 -17.56 15.39 -38.92
CA LYS A 57 -18.83 15.22 -39.61
C LYS A 57 -18.62 14.99 -41.08
N THR A 58 -19.32 14.01 -41.66
CA THR A 58 -19.35 13.78 -43.10
C THR A 58 -20.79 13.80 -43.59
N GLY A 59 -21.06 14.48 -44.69
CA GLY A 59 -22.42 14.63 -45.28
C GLY A 59 -23.19 15.85 -44.75
N ASN A 60 -24.46 15.92 -45.17
CA ASN A 60 -25.37 17.07 -44.86
C ASN A 60 -25.99 16.90 -43.44
N VAL A 61 -25.17 17.02 -42.40
CA VAL A 61 -25.64 16.89 -41.02
C VAL A 61 -25.95 18.26 -40.44
N THR A 62 -27.24 18.54 -40.25
CA THR A 62 -27.73 19.80 -39.62
C THR A 62 -27.64 19.75 -38.10
N SER A 63 -27.47 18.59 -37.51
CA SER A 63 -27.31 18.43 -36.05
C SER A 63 -25.96 18.92 -35.57
N VAL A 64 -25.97 19.69 -34.49
CA VAL A 64 -24.77 20.23 -33.86
C VAL A 64 -24.38 19.32 -32.71
N PHE A 65 -23.15 18.79 -32.75
CA PHE A 65 -22.51 18.26 -31.54
C PHE A 65 -22.11 19.44 -30.68
N SER A 66 -22.49 19.43 -29.41
CA SER A 66 -22.09 20.44 -28.45
C SER A 66 -21.45 19.74 -27.21
N PRO A 67 -20.25 20.13 -26.83
CA PRO A 67 -19.39 21.09 -27.50
C PRO A 67 -18.93 20.59 -28.87
N THR A 68 -18.70 21.49 -29.79
CA THR A 68 -18.28 21.18 -31.17
C THR A 68 -16.89 20.54 -31.23
N SER A 69 -16.13 20.65 -30.18
CA SER A 69 -14.96 19.86 -29.85
C SER A 69 -14.83 19.78 -28.33
N GLN A 70 -14.81 18.59 -27.78
CA GLN A 70 -14.19 18.39 -26.47
C GLN A 70 -12.68 18.54 -26.71
N THR A 71 -12.08 19.54 -26.11
CA THR A 71 -10.72 19.91 -26.47
C THR A 71 -9.70 18.88 -26.01
N SER A 72 -9.94 18.21 -24.91
CA SER A 72 -9.04 17.15 -24.41
C SER A 72 -9.69 16.32 -23.31
N LEU A 73 -9.20 15.11 -23.13
CA LEU A 73 -9.41 14.34 -21.90
C LEU A 73 -8.61 15.02 -20.78
N ASP A 74 -9.20 15.11 -19.60
CA ASP A 74 -8.55 15.62 -18.39
C ASP A 74 -8.98 14.81 -17.16
N GLY A 75 -8.49 15.19 -15.97
CA GLY A 75 -8.84 14.52 -14.71
C GLY A 75 -8.09 13.20 -14.47
N GLY A 76 -7.22 12.79 -15.38
CA GLY A 76 -6.29 11.70 -15.09
C GLY A 76 -5.31 12.18 -14.02
N ALA A 77 -5.37 11.56 -12.82
CA ALA A 77 -4.32 11.70 -11.84
C ALA A 77 -3.10 10.87 -12.24
N ALA A 78 -1.90 11.34 -11.91
CA ALA A 78 -0.76 10.45 -11.90
C ALA A 78 -1.18 9.21 -11.09
N SER A 79 -0.94 8.04 -11.65
CA SER A 79 -1.00 6.82 -10.86
C SER A 79 -0.26 7.13 -9.56
N ASN A 80 -0.84 6.78 -8.41
CA ASN A 80 -0.14 6.81 -7.12
C ASN A 80 1.01 5.77 -7.14
N THR A 81 1.80 5.79 -8.19
CA THR A 81 3.13 5.21 -8.16
C THR A 81 3.90 6.09 -7.20
N VAL A 82 4.03 5.60 -6.01
CA VAL A 82 5.07 6.02 -5.08
C VAL A 82 6.36 5.95 -5.88
N ASN A 83 6.86 7.12 -6.32
CA ASN A 83 8.01 7.22 -7.20
C ASN A 83 9.21 6.49 -6.60
N GLY A 84 9.66 5.42 -7.25
CA GLY A 84 10.83 4.67 -6.84
C GLY A 84 10.63 3.73 -5.65
N TYR A 85 9.40 3.54 -5.17
CA TYR A 85 9.08 2.60 -4.11
C TYR A 85 8.52 1.30 -4.68
N THR A 86 9.16 0.18 -4.36
CA THR A 86 8.56 -1.14 -4.55
C THR A 86 7.47 -1.34 -3.50
N PRO A 87 6.25 -1.73 -3.86
CA PRO A 87 5.18 -1.92 -2.87
C PRO A 87 5.65 -2.81 -1.73
N GLY A 88 5.61 -2.27 -0.52
CA GLY A 88 5.99 -3.01 0.67
C GLY A 88 4.94 -4.04 1.07
N SER A 89 5.39 -5.04 1.78
CA SER A 89 4.52 -6.11 2.29
C SER A 89 3.70 -5.71 3.51
N PHE A 90 4.05 -4.61 4.16
CA PHE A 90 3.42 -4.17 5.41
C PHE A 90 3.49 -2.65 5.54
N ILE A 91 2.40 -2.00 5.96
CA ILE A 91 2.32 -0.55 6.10
C ILE A 91 1.66 -0.16 7.43
N ARG A 92 2.20 0.85 8.11
CA ARG A 92 1.65 1.39 9.36
C ARG A 92 1.80 2.91 9.43
N PRO A 93 0.77 3.61 9.94
CA PRO A 93 0.91 5.01 10.34
C PRO A 93 1.64 5.09 11.69
N VAL A 94 2.65 5.92 11.78
CA VAL A 94 3.33 6.23 13.04
C VAL A 94 3.54 7.73 13.12
N LYS A 95 2.97 8.38 14.15
CA LYS A 95 3.00 9.84 14.29
C LYS A 95 2.49 10.55 13.03
N THR A 96 3.34 11.28 12.33
CA THR A 96 2.98 12.10 11.16
C THR A 96 3.36 11.50 9.83
N LYS A 97 3.87 10.28 9.81
CA LYS A 97 4.35 9.59 8.61
C LYS A 97 3.74 8.20 8.47
N MET A 98 3.70 7.70 7.24
CA MET A 98 3.47 6.29 6.97
C MET A 98 4.81 5.57 6.86
N TYR A 99 4.88 4.37 7.42
CA TYR A 99 6.04 3.49 7.35
C TYR A 99 5.67 2.22 6.61
N ALA A 100 6.58 1.74 5.76
CA ALA A 100 6.34 0.53 4.98
C ALA A 100 7.63 -0.28 4.83
N LEU A 101 7.50 -1.59 4.76
CA LEU A 101 8.61 -2.52 4.62
C LEU A 101 8.81 -2.94 3.17
N SER A 102 10.06 -2.96 2.73
CA SER A 102 10.47 -3.58 1.48
C SER A 102 11.84 -4.23 1.68
N ASP A 103 11.87 -5.56 1.60
CA ASP A 103 13.07 -6.36 1.89
C ASP A 103 13.67 -6.02 3.27
N SER A 104 14.86 -5.43 3.31
CA SER A 104 15.53 -4.98 4.53
C SER A 104 15.44 -3.46 4.77
N LEU A 105 14.59 -2.77 4.03
CA LEU A 105 14.41 -1.33 4.10
C LEU A 105 13.12 -0.95 4.82
N LEU A 106 13.21 -0.01 5.73
CA LEU A 106 12.06 0.67 6.32
C LEU A 106 11.89 2.01 5.62
N HIS A 107 10.94 2.09 4.70
CA HIS A 107 10.59 3.32 4.02
C HIS A 107 9.63 4.16 4.86
N TYR A 108 9.69 5.48 4.71
CA TYR A 108 8.75 6.40 5.34
C TYR A 108 8.35 7.54 4.41
N SER A 109 7.10 7.95 4.53
CA SER A 109 6.52 9.03 3.74
C SER A 109 6.96 10.40 4.23
N GLY A 110 6.65 11.42 3.45
CA GLY A 110 6.74 12.82 3.87
C GLY A 110 5.87 13.12 5.09
N VAL A 111 6.22 14.17 5.83
CA VAL A 111 5.49 14.62 7.03
C VAL A 111 4.09 15.07 6.64
N ASN A 112 3.06 14.48 7.24
CA ASN A 112 1.64 14.70 6.91
C ASN A 112 1.29 14.50 5.42
N ASN A 113 2.14 13.80 4.67
CA ASN A 113 1.93 13.53 3.25
C ASN A 113 2.15 12.04 2.95
N PRO A 114 1.13 11.21 3.11
CA PRO A 114 1.25 9.75 2.93
C PRO A 114 1.45 9.32 1.47
N ALA A 115 1.25 10.21 0.52
CA ALA A 115 1.43 9.92 -0.91
C ALA A 115 2.86 10.22 -1.42
N GLU A 116 3.69 10.90 -0.62
CA GLU A 116 5.05 11.28 -1.01
C GLU A 116 6.08 10.40 -0.29
N TRP A 117 6.84 9.62 -1.05
CA TRP A 117 7.80 8.64 -0.52
C TRP A 117 9.23 8.86 -1.03
N ASN A 118 9.45 9.86 -1.87
CA ASN A 118 10.71 10.05 -2.56
C ASN A 118 11.37 11.42 -2.31
N ASP A 119 10.59 12.44 -1.96
CA ASP A 119 11.11 13.78 -1.76
C ASP A 119 11.62 13.96 -0.32
N SER A 120 12.94 13.93 -0.16
CA SER A 120 13.59 14.15 1.14
C SER A 120 13.37 15.55 1.70
N SER A 121 13.04 16.55 0.86
CA SER A 121 12.79 17.92 1.32
C SER A 121 11.52 18.03 2.19
N VAL A 122 10.58 17.10 2.01
CA VAL A 122 9.37 16.97 2.83
C VAL A 122 9.49 15.85 3.88
N GLY A 123 10.69 15.31 4.06
CA GLY A 123 11.01 14.32 5.08
C GLY A 123 10.68 12.89 4.69
N ALA A 124 10.51 12.57 3.40
CA ALA A 124 10.42 11.20 2.91
C ALA A 124 11.81 10.55 2.81
N GLY A 125 11.88 9.23 2.97
CA GLY A 125 13.15 8.51 2.86
C GLY A 125 13.06 7.04 3.27
N PHE A 126 14.21 6.49 3.64
CA PHE A 126 14.28 5.11 4.11
C PHE A 126 15.41 4.90 5.12
N ILE A 127 15.29 3.87 5.94
CA ILE A 127 16.34 3.37 6.83
C ILE A 127 16.73 1.97 6.35
N ASN A 128 18.02 1.73 6.15
CA ASN A 128 18.52 0.39 5.86
C ASN A 128 18.76 -0.35 7.18
N LEU A 129 18.00 -1.39 7.43
CA LEU A 129 18.02 -2.20 8.64
C LEU A 129 18.89 -3.46 8.52
N ALA A 130 19.38 -3.77 7.34
CA ALA A 130 20.17 -4.98 7.07
C ALA A 130 21.43 -5.10 7.93
N ASN A 131 22.04 -3.99 8.29
CA ASN A 131 23.30 -3.96 9.06
C ASN A 131 23.11 -4.15 10.57
N ASN A 132 21.86 -4.12 11.05
CA ASN A 132 21.53 -4.06 12.47
C ASN A 132 20.93 -5.37 13.00
N ALA A 133 20.69 -6.33 12.13
CA ALA A 133 20.30 -7.69 12.46
C ALA A 133 21.45 -8.65 12.10
N LYS A 134 21.35 -9.93 12.45
CA LYS A 134 22.37 -10.98 12.19
C LYS A 134 22.69 -11.21 10.69
N GLY A 135 22.43 -10.27 9.84
CA GLY A 135 22.56 -10.33 8.40
C GLY A 135 21.41 -9.62 7.72
N SER A 136 21.36 -9.73 6.39
CA SER A 136 20.24 -9.22 5.61
C SER A 136 19.03 -10.13 5.77
N GLU A 137 18.22 -9.87 6.78
CA GLU A 137 16.94 -10.55 6.95
C GLU A 137 15.82 -9.70 6.33
N ASP A 138 14.87 -10.39 5.70
CA ASP A 138 13.65 -9.75 5.22
C ASP A 138 12.80 -9.30 6.40
N LEU A 139 12.42 -8.04 6.39
CA LEU A 139 11.52 -7.50 7.38
C LEU A 139 10.11 -8.02 7.13
N LYS A 140 9.44 -8.45 8.19
CA LYS A 140 8.13 -9.11 8.09
C LYS A 140 6.98 -8.22 8.51
N ALA A 141 7.10 -7.49 9.62
CA ALA A 141 6.01 -6.71 10.17
C ALA A 141 6.48 -5.46 10.93
N LEU A 142 5.55 -4.55 11.11
CA LEU A 142 5.69 -3.34 11.91
C LEU A 142 4.64 -3.32 13.02
N ALA A 143 5.02 -2.79 14.18
CA ALA A 143 4.08 -2.51 15.26
C ALA A 143 4.43 -1.19 15.94
N ASN A 144 3.43 -0.51 16.49
CA ASN A 144 3.66 0.58 17.40
C ASN A 144 4.09 0.02 18.76
N TYR A 145 5.10 0.62 19.34
CA TYR A 145 5.60 0.25 20.66
C TYR A 145 5.92 1.53 21.45
N PHE A 146 5.03 1.98 22.29
CA PHE A 146 5.05 3.31 22.86
C PHE A 146 5.16 4.39 21.77
N ASP A 147 6.04 5.36 21.92
CA ASP A 147 6.35 6.39 20.91
C ASP A 147 7.36 5.94 19.84
N ASN A 148 7.68 4.64 19.80
CA ASN A 148 8.66 4.03 18.91
C ASN A 148 7.97 3.11 17.90
N ILE A 149 8.74 2.62 16.95
CA ILE A 149 8.31 1.55 16.04
C ILE A 149 9.10 0.28 16.34
N ALA A 150 8.40 -0.83 16.45
CA ALA A 150 8.99 -2.15 16.48
C ALA A 150 8.98 -2.72 15.06
N VAL A 151 10.15 -3.09 14.57
CA VAL A 151 10.34 -3.72 13.26
C VAL A 151 10.70 -5.19 13.50
N LEU A 152 9.84 -6.07 13.03
CA LEU A 152 10.00 -7.51 13.22
C LEU A 152 10.54 -8.14 11.93
N ALA A 153 11.67 -8.82 12.06
CA ALA A 153 12.18 -9.78 11.08
C ALA A 153 11.87 -11.21 11.55
N GLU A 154 12.41 -12.21 10.91
CA GLU A 154 12.18 -13.61 11.30
C GLU A 154 12.87 -13.98 12.62
N GLU A 155 14.11 -13.54 12.81
CA GLU A 155 14.94 -13.87 13.98
C GLU A 155 15.38 -12.67 14.79
N ALA A 156 14.86 -11.48 14.48
CA ALA A 156 15.19 -10.24 15.20
C ALA A 156 14.01 -9.30 15.31
N VAL A 157 13.97 -8.54 16.41
CA VAL A 157 13.09 -7.38 16.57
C VAL A 157 13.94 -6.16 16.86
N GLN A 158 13.74 -5.11 16.10
CA GLN A 158 14.43 -3.83 16.27
C GLN A 158 13.45 -2.78 16.75
N ILE A 159 13.82 -2.05 17.79
CA ILE A 159 13.05 -0.91 18.30
C ILE A 159 13.74 0.36 17.85
N TRP A 160 12.99 1.23 17.17
CA TRP A 160 13.48 2.47 16.62
C TRP A 160 12.71 3.66 17.17
N PHE A 161 13.43 4.63 17.68
CA PHE A 161 12.88 5.97 17.93
C PHE A 161 12.69 6.66 16.59
N ILE A 162 11.49 7.20 16.38
CA ILE A 162 11.07 7.83 15.13
C ILE A 162 10.65 9.26 15.41
N ASP A 163 11.17 10.18 14.63
CA ASP A 163 10.84 11.61 14.69
C ASP A 163 10.37 12.13 13.32
N ALA A 164 9.70 13.28 13.31
CA ALA A 164 9.36 13.99 12.08
C ALA A 164 10.62 14.42 11.30
N ASP A 165 11.66 14.81 12.03
CA ASP A 165 13.01 15.05 11.54
C ASP A 165 13.76 13.71 11.47
N ASP A 166 13.98 13.22 10.27
CA ASP A 166 14.59 11.92 10.01
C ASP A 166 16.02 11.78 10.54
N THR A 167 16.73 12.89 10.70
CA THR A 167 18.08 12.92 11.29
C THR A 167 18.12 12.49 12.75
N LYS A 168 16.96 12.50 13.43
CA LYS A 168 16.80 12.08 14.82
C LYS A 168 16.38 10.62 14.97
N ASN A 169 16.05 9.95 13.87
CA ASN A 169 15.73 8.54 13.92
C ASN A 169 16.91 7.74 14.47
N ALA A 170 16.66 6.94 15.48
CA ALA A 170 17.72 6.20 16.15
C ALA A 170 17.28 4.79 16.54
N GLN A 171 18.17 3.84 16.35
CA GLN A 171 17.98 2.50 16.87
C GLN A 171 18.15 2.51 18.40
N MET A 172 17.10 2.09 19.10
CA MET A 172 17.07 2.04 20.56
C MET A 172 17.53 0.68 21.09
N GLN A 173 17.06 -0.38 20.46
CA GLN A 173 17.31 -1.75 20.92
C GLN A 173 17.20 -2.75 19.79
N VAL A 174 17.98 -3.84 19.89
CA VAL A 174 17.83 -5.04 19.06
C VAL A 174 17.64 -6.24 19.97
N LEU A 175 16.60 -7.00 19.72
CA LEU A 175 16.33 -8.29 20.35
C LEU A 175 16.61 -9.39 19.34
N ASN A 176 17.55 -10.25 19.62
CA ASN A 176 17.96 -11.34 18.74
C ASN A 176 17.28 -12.66 19.15
N ASN A 177 17.20 -13.59 18.21
CA ASN A 177 16.58 -14.91 18.36
C ASN A 177 15.07 -14.82 18.70
N THR A 178 14.45 -13.78 18.22
CA THR A 178 13.01 -13.56 18.32
C THR A 178 12.56 -12.73 17.15
N GLY A 179 11.35 -12.95 16.69
CA GLY A 179 10.76 -12.26 15.54
C GLY A 179 9.53 -13.01 15.07
N THR A 180 9.00 -12.66 13.93
CA THR A 180 7.78 -13.29 13.42
C THR A 180 8.00 -13.97 12.08
N ILE A 181 7.38 -15.14 11.92
CA ILE A 181 7.26 -15.83 10.63
C ILE A 181 5.97 -15.45 9.91
N ALA A 182 4.98 -14.92 10.63
CA ALA A 182 3.65 -14.61 10.14
C ALA A 182 3.35 -13.12 10.34
N PRO A 183 3.51 -12.28 9.32
CA PRO A 183 3.30 -10.83 9.43
C PRO A 183 1.92 -10.46 9.97
N ASP A 184 0.88 -11.16 9.51
CA ASP A 184 -0.51 -10.89 9.88
C ASP A 184 -0.87 -11.41 11.29
N SER A 185 0.06 -12.09 11.97
CA SER A 185 -0.10 -12.51 13.37
C SER A 185 0.27 -11.41 14.37
N VAL A 186 0.83 -10.29 13.89
CA VAL A 186 1.29 -9.20 14.76
C VAL A 186 0.11 -8.34 15.19
N VAL A 187 -0.17 -8.32 16.49
CA VAL A 187 -1.30 -7.59 17.08
C VAL A 187 -0.82 -6.72 18.22
N GLU A 188 -1.18 -5.44 18.14
CA GLU A 188 -0.92 -4.46 19.18
C GLU A 188 -1.99 -4.52 20.27
N PHE A 189 -1.58 -4.59 21.52
CA PHE A 189 -2.45 -4.52 22.67
C PHE A 189 -2.13 -3.29 23.52
N GLY A 190 -2.93 -2.26 23.34
CA GLY A 190 -2.61 -0.94 23.88
C GLY A 190 -1.35 -0.38 23.20
N ASP A 191 -0.65 0.50 23.91
CA ASP A 191 0.53 1.18 23.37
C ASP A 191 1.86 0.47 23.68
N ASN A 192 1.83 -0.57 24.50
CA ASN A 192 3.02 -1.11 25.15
C ASN A 192 3.19 -2.63 25.05
N ASP A 193 2.28 -3.32 24.43
CA ASP A 193 2.37 -4.77 24.26
C ASP A 193 2.07 -5.18 22.81
N VAL A 194 2.87 -6.07 22.25
CA VAL A 194 2.72 -6.56 20.88
C VAL A 194 2.80 -8.07 20.90
N PHE A 195 1.75 -8.74 20.47
CA PHE A 195 1.70 -10.19 20.35
C PHE A 195 2.06 -10.62 18.93
N TYR A 196 2.77 -11.73 18.78
CA TYR A 196 3.16 -12.25 17.48
C TYR A 196 3.49 -13.75 17.54
N LEU A 197 3.41 -14.40 16.37
CA LEU A 197 3.80 -15.78 16.20
C LEU A 197 5.29 -15.86 15.82
N ALA A 198 6.12 -16.39 16.72
CA ALA A 198 7.52 -16.69 16.48
C ALA A 198 7.72 -18.17 16.13
N LEU A 199 8.90 -18.51 15.63
CA LEU A 199 9.30 -19.92 15.41
C LEU A 199 9.25 -20.78 16.68
N SER A 200 9.38 -20.15 17.84
CA SER A 200 9.37 -20.80 19.15
C SER A 200 8.00 -20.80 19.85
N GLY A 201 6.94 -20.32 19.18
CA GLY A 201 5.60 -20.23 19.73
C GLY A 201 5.07 -18.80 19.77
N ILE A 202 4.03 -18.56 20.59
CA ILE A 202 3.40 -17.25 20.70
C ILE A 202 4.19 -16.41 21.72
N ARG A 203 4.58 -15.22 21.27
CA ARG A 203 5.42 -14.31 22.06
C ARG A 203 4.76 -12.94 22.23
N SER A 204 5.17 -12.23 23.26
CA SER A 204 4.83 -10.81 23.41
C SER A 204 6.08 -9.96 23.55
N LEU A 205 6.08 -8.81 22.89
CA LEU A 205 7.01 -7.75 23.09
C LEU A 205 6.40 -6.75 24.07
N ARG A 206 7.01 -6.58 25.24
CA ARG A 206 6.48 -5.72 26.30
C ARG A 206 7.57 -4.93 27.02
N SER A 207 7.18 -3.94 27.78
CA SER A 207 8.10 -3.18 28.61
C SER A 207 8.61 -4.01 29.80
N ARG A 208 9.91 -3.97 30.02
CA ARG A 208 10.56 -4.65 31.13
C ARG A 208 10.42 -3.90 32.45
N ASP A 209 10.50 -2.58 32.35
CA ASP A 209 10.49 -1.67 33.50
C ASP A 209 10.07 -0.25 33.06
N SER A 210 10.19 0.72 33.98
CA SER A 210 9.85 2.12 33.69
C SER A 210 10.74 2.81 32.66
N SER A 211 11.81 2.17 32.17
CA SER A 211 12.66 2.70 31.10
C SER A 211 12.13 2.40 29.70
N ASN A 212 11.02 1.67 29.61
CA ASN A 212 10.43 1.19 28.36
C ASN A 212 11.37 0.30 27.52
N ALA A 213 12.41 -0.27 28.13
CA ALA A 213 13.26 -1.25 27.48
C ALA A 213 12.42 -2.50 27.14
N ALA A 214 12.42 -2.89 25.88
CA ALA A 214 11.64 -4.02 25.42
C ALA A 214 12.26 -5.34 25.86
N PHE A 215 11.43 -6.32 26.19
CA PHE A 215 11.82 -7.69 26.34
C PHE A 215 10.76 -8.62 25.72
N VAL A 216 11.16 -9.83 25.40
CA VAL A 216 10.24 -10.84 24.86
C VAL A 216 9.70 -11.69 26.00
N GLY A 217 8.37 -11.66 26.15
CA GLY A 217 7.64 -12.53 27.08
C GLY A 217 7.12 -13.77 26.37
N ASP A 218 7.21 -14.89 27.04
CA ASP A 218 6.59 -16.14 26.62
C ASP A 218 5.16 -16.18 27.16
N ILE A 219 4.19 -15.97 26.28
CA ILE A 219 2.76 -16.01 26.62
C ILE A 219 2.10 -17.29 26.12
N GLY A 220 2.74 -17.99 25.20
CA GLY A 220 2.24 -19.20 24.58
C GLY A 220 2.61 -20.50 25.32
N ASN A 221 3.37 -20.45 26.38
CA ASN A 221 3.93 -21.61 27.06
C ASN A 221 2.96 -22.80 27.24
N PRO A 222 1.66 -22.60 27.58
CA PRO A 222 0.74 -23.74 27.72
C PRO A 222 0.42 -24.47 26.41
N ILE A 223 0.60 -23.82 25.25
CA ILE A 223 0.27 -24.35 23.93
C ILE A 223 1.43 -24.36 22.95
N ASP A 224 2.62 -23.89 23.35
CA ASP A 224 3.77 -23.74 22.47
C ASP A 224 4.17 -25.06 21.80
N ASP A 225 4.11 -26.18 22.50
CA ASP A 225 4.43 -27.48 21.92
C ASP A 225 3.53 -27.82 20.72
N LEU A 226 2.22 -27.52 20.83
CA LEU A 226 1.27 -27.70 19.73
C LEU A 226 1.54 -26.72 18.58
N VAL A 227 1.80 -25.46 18.90
CA VAL A 227 2.10 -24.43 17.92
C VAL A 227 3.36 -24.75 17.14
N VAL A 228 4.45 -25.14 17.83
CA VAL A 228 5.71 -25.52 17.22
C VAL A 228 5.57 -26.79 16.38
N GLU A 229 4.76 -27.75 16.80
CA GLU A 229 4.44 -28.94 16.01
C GLU A 229 3.75 -28.55 14.70
N GLN A 230 2.77 -27.64 14.72
CA GLN A 230 2.09 -27.14 13.52
C GLN A 230 3.03 -26.37 12.59
N ILE A 231 3.91 -25.52 13.14
CA ILE A 231 4.94 -24.81 12.35
C ILE A 231 5.86 -25.81 11.62
N ARG A 232 6.28 -26.88 12.30
CA ARG A 232 7.11 -27.93 11.71
C ARG A 232 6.37 -28.76 10.67
N ALA A 233 5.08 -29.00 10.88
CA ALA A 233 4.25 -29.76 9.95
C ALA A 233 3.99 -28.99 8.65
N SER A 234 3.77 -27.68 8.72
CA SER A 234 3.56 -26.82 7.54
C SER A 234 3.97 -25.38 7.83
N ARG A 235 5.18 -25.03 7.48
CA ARG A 235 5.68 -23.66 7.61
C ARG A 235 4.83 -22.66 6.80
N THR A 236 4.46 -22.99 5.57
CA THR A 236 3.64 -22.13 4.72
C THR A 236 2.28 -21.80 5.34
N THR A 237 1.66 -22.79 6.02
CA THR A 237 0.41 -22.54 6.75
C THR A 237 0.64 -21.63 7.95
N ALA A 238 1.74 -21.81 8.67
CA ALA A 238 2.09 -20.97 9.81
C ALA A 238 2.42 -19.53 9.40
N GLU A 239 3.09 -19.33 8.27
CA GLU A 239 3.39 -18.01 7.71
C GLU A 239 2.11 -17.23 7.31
N ALA A 240 1.03 -17.93 6.98
CA ALA A 240 -0.27 -17.35 6.67
C ALA A 240 -1.17 -17.16 7.91
N ALA A 241 -0.66 -17.40 9.12
CA ALA A 241 -1.44 -17.24 10.35
C ALA A 241 -1.80 -15.75 10.57
N GLN A 242 -3.06 -15.52 10.96
CA GLN A 242 -3.59 -14.21 11.24
C GLN A 242 -4.07 -14.13 12.69
N ALA A 243 -3.94 -12.97 13.28
CA ALA A 243 -4.44 -12.71 14.62
C ALA A 243 -5.27 -11.42 14.65
N THR A 244 -6.25 -11.38 15.53
CA THR A 244 -7.06 -10.20 15.79
C THR A 244 -7.38 -10.14 17.29
N LEU A 245 -7.59 -8.93 17.78
CA LEU A 245 -8.15 -8.74 19.13
C LEU A 245 -9.68 -8.74 19.01
N GLU A 246 -10.32 -9.53 19.84
CA GLU A 246 -11.76 -9.38 20.05
C GLU A 246 -12.00 -8.25 21.07
N PRO A 247 -12.97 -7.36 20.80
CA PRO A 247 -13.27 -6.22 21.67
C PRO A 247 -13.86 -6.62 23.01
#